data_7954bd9fa9de79f93adf9ea5920126b2
#
_entry.id   7954bd9fa9de79f93adf9ea5920126b2
#
_cell.length_a   1.000
_cell.length_b   1.000
_cell.length_c   1.000
_cell.angle_alpha   90.00
_cell.angle_beta   90.00
_cell.angle_gamma   90.00
#
_symmetry.space_group_name_H-M   'P 1'
#
loop_
_entity.id
_entity.type
_entity.pdbx_description
1 polymer ?
#
loop_
_entity_poly.entity_id
_entity_poly.type
_entity_poly.pdbx_seq_one_letter_code
_entity_poly.pdbx_strand_id
1 'polypeptide(L)'
;LFSQDAAEILDKDEKTIKIFRDLFQNTEHINPYDRILHVFQKVHLGCLLERLDMMSMAASVEARVPFVDDHNLVEHVIDIPYYYKMKWKSGLHKLMAIFHSSFEASEWLDTNKYLLRKMGSTLLPSEIAGRRKLGFPTPLDSWLSDGMLGHAKEILLDDMAVSRGLFDRNKIERYLNNPQDLPYDFFGKKIWMLMNIELWFRDSGAYI
;
A
#
# COMPACT_ATOMS: atom_id res chain seq x y z
N LEU A 1 18.47 2.65 5.81
CA LEU A 1 19.03 2.29 4.51
C LEU A 1 19.40 3.52 3.66
N PHE A 2 18.84 4.67 3.96
CA PHE A 2 19.26 5.94 3.36
C PHE A 2 20.60 6.40 3.93
N SER A 3 21.34 7.21 3.16
CA SER A 3 22.49 7.93 3.64
C SER A 3 22.09 8.92 4.73
N GLN A 4 23.06 9.47 5.49
CA GLN A 4 22.75 10.43 6.54
C GLN A 4 22.17 11.71 5.95
N ASP A 5 22.75 12.22 4.87
CA ASP A 5 22.31 13.44 4.20
C ASP A 5 20.89 13.27 3.63
N ALA A 6 20.61 12.14 2.98
CA ALA A 6 19.27 11.84 2.49
C ALA A 6 18.26 11.68 3.64
N ALA A 7 18.64 11.06 4.75
CA ALA A 7 17.77 10.91 5.91
C ALA A 7 17.43 12.28 6.54
N GLU A 8 18.37 13.21 6.63
CA GLU A 8 18.13 14.56 7.13
C GLU A 8 17.16 15.37 6.24
N ILE A 9 17.22 15.16 4.92
CA ILE A 9 16.29 15.78 3.98
C ILE A 9 14.89 15.15 4.11
N LEU A 10 14.82 13.84 4.26
CA LEU A 10 13.57 13.08 4.34
C LEU A 10 12.88 13.21 5.70
N ASP A 11 13.62 13.43 6.78
CA ASP A 11 13.05 13.59 8.14
C ASP A 11 12.19 14.87 8.27
N LYS A 12 12.35 15.79 7.34
CA LYS A 12 11.52 16.99 7.23
C LYS A 12 10.35 16.81 6.25
N ASP A 13 9.62 15.71 6.36
CA ASP A 13 8.54 15.36 5.44
C ASP A 13 7.30 16.30 5.56
N GLU A 14 7.58 17.57 5.79
CA GLU A 14 6.56 18.62 5.96
C GLU A 14 5.63 18.74 4.75
N LYS A 15 6.14 18.45 3.55
CA LYS A 15 5.33 18.51 2.32
C LYS A 15 4.28 17.41 2.31
N THR A 16 4.67 16.18 2.61
CA THR A 16 3.75 15.03 2.68
C THR A 16 2.75 15.22 3.82
N ILE A 17 3.22 15.61 5.00
CA ILE A 17 2.37 15.91 6.16
C ILE A 17 1.38 17.03 5.81
N LYS A 18 1.81 18.08 5.11
CA LYS A 18 0.94 19.16 4.67
C LYS A 18 -0.17 18.65 3.75
N ILE A 19 0.15 17.82 2.76
CA ILE A 19 -0.87 17.24 1.85
C ILE A 19 -1.94 16.50 2.65
N PHE A 20 -1.54 15.63 3.58
CA PHE A 20 -2.50 14.93 4.44
C PHE A 20 -3.29 15.88 5.31
N ARG A 21 -2.66 16.88 5.92
CA ARG A 21 -3.34 17.88 6.75
C ARG A 21 -4.39 18.64 5.94
N ASP A 22 -4.05 19.12 4.76
CA ASP A 22 -4.96 19.84 3.88
C ASP A 22 -6.16 18.97 3.47
N LEU A 23 -5.93 17.68 3.14
CA LEU A 23 -7.00 16.74 2.84
C LEU A 23 -7.93 16.51 4.05
N PHE A 24 -7.39 16.42 5.26
CA PHE A 24 -8.20 16.27 6.46
C PHE A 24 -8.93 17.55 6.86
N GLN A 25 -8.33 18.73 6.68
CA GLN A 25 -8.98 20.01 6.96
C GLN A 25 -10.17 20.26 6.02
N ASN A 26 -10.02 19.96 4.74
CA ASN A 26 -11.11 20.12 3.77
C ASN A 26 -12.31 19.19 4.01
N THR A 27 -12.20 18.25 4.92
CA THR A 27 -13.24 17.27 5.26
C THR A 27 -13.72 17.35 6.71
N GLU A 28 -13.48 18.44 7.42
CA GLU A 28 -13.87 18.59 8.85
C GLU A 28 -15.37 18.46 9.12
N HIS A 29 -16.21 18.78 8.15
CA HIS A 29 -17.65 18.66 8.19
C HIS A 29 -18.18 17.23 8.08
N ILE A 30 -17.30 16.26 7.75
CA ILE A 30 -17.65 14.85 7.54
C ILE A 30 -17.34 14.05 8.82
N ASN A 31 -18.11 12.98 9.06
CA ASN A 31 -17.84 12.03 10.15
C ASN A 31 -16.39 11.53 10.11
N PRO A 32 -15.67 11.42 11.24
CA PRO A 32 -14.25 11.04 11.27
C PRO A 32 -13.89 9.74 10.51
N TYR A 33 -14.76 8.74 10.53
CA TYR A 33 -14.54 7.50 9.80
C TYR A 33 -14.68 7.67 8.28
N ASP A 34 -15.68 8.43 7.85
CA ASP A 34 -15.88 8.74 6.43
C ASP A 34 -14.77 9.66 5.91
N ARG A 35 -14.22 10.55 6.76
CA ARG A 35 -13.02 11.36 6.44
C ARG A 35 -11.82 10.48 6.11
N ILE A 36 -11.54 9.48 6.94
CA ILE A 36 -10.43 8.54 6.69
C ILE A 36 -10.64 7.83 5.36
N LEU A 37 -11.84 7.33 5.09
CA LEU A 37 -12.16 6.67 3.82
C LEU A 37 -11.97 7.62 2.63
N HIS A 38 -12.41 8.87 2.75
CA HIS A 38 -12.26 9.88 1.71
C HIS A 38 -10.79 10.20 1.42
N VAL A 39 -9.99 10.45 2.46
CA VAL A 39 -8.55 10.73 2.31
C VAL A 39 -7.84 9.52 1.69
N PHE A 40 -8.18 8.30 2.14
CA PHE A 40 -7.60 7.08 1.60
C PHE A 40 -7.94 6.89 0.11
N GLN A 41 -9.16 7.21 -0.27
CA GLN A 41 -9.60 7.19 -1.67
C GLN A 41 -8.79 8.16 -2.54
N LYS A 42 -8.57 9.39 -2.06
CA LYS A 42 -7.80 10.42 -2.78
C LYS A 42 -6.32 10.06 -2.93
N VAL A 43 -5.72 9.49 -1.89
CA VAL A 43 -4.28 9.25 -1.88
C VAL A 43 -3.91 7.88 -2.48
N HIS A 44 -4.76 6.87 -2.30
CA HIS A 44 -4.39 5.49 -2.61
C HIS A 44 -5.07 4.92 -3.86
N LEU A 45 -6.34 5.26 -4.10
CA LEU A 45 -7.08 4.66 -5.21
C LEU A 45 -6.49 5.06 -6.57
N GLY A 46 -6.13 6.33 -6.77
CA GLY A 46 -5.54 6.81 -8.01
C GLY A 46 -4.29 6.02 -8.40
N CYS A 47 -3.36 5.87 -7.46
CA CYS A 47 -2.13 5.10 -7.69
C CYS A 47 -2.38 3.61 -8.02
N LEU A 48 -3.44 3.02 -7.46
CA LEU A 48 -3.80 1.63 -7.78
C LEU A 48 -4.38 1.51 -9.19
N LEU A 49 -5.24 2.44 -9.59
CA LEU A 49 -5.86 2.46 -10.91
C LEU A 49 -4.83 2.71 -12.00
N GLU A 50 -3.96 3.70 -11.81
CA GLU A 50 -2.87 4.02 -12.72
C GLU A 50 -1.94 2.81 -12.92
N ARG A 51 -1.54 2.15 -11.84
CA ARG A 51 -0.72 0.93 -11.91
C ARG A 51 -1.42 -0.20 -12.65
N LEU A 52 -2.72 -0.40 -12.38
CA LEU A 52 -3.51 -1.41 -13.07
C LEU A 52 -3.55 -1.12 -14.57
N ASP A 53 -3.85 0.11 -14.95
CA ASP A 53 -3.92 0.54 -16.34
C ASP A 53 -2.58 0.38 -17.05
N MET A 54 -1.51 0.95 -16.50
CA MET A 54 -0.16 0.86 -17.08
C MET A 54 0.31 -0.58 -17.29
N MET A 55 0.11 -1.45 -16.29
CA MET A 55 0.55 -2.84 -16.37
C MET A 55 -0.28 -3.67 -17.36
N SER A 56 -1.58 -3.47 -17.40
CA SER A 56 -2.46 -4.19 -18.31
C SER A 56 -2.28 -3.69 -19.76
N MET A 57 -2.14 -2.39 -19.96
CA MET A 57 -1.90 -1.80 -21.28
C MET A 57 -0.50 -2.16 -21.83
N ALA A 58 0.50 -2.33 -20.98
CA ALA A 58 1.80 -2.87 -21.40
C ALA A 58 1.69 -4.27 -22.01
N ALA A 59 0.67 -5.03 -21.62
CA ALA A 59 0.35 -6.33 -22.20
C ALA A 59 -0.76 -6.26 -23.29
N SER A 60 -1.15 -5.06 -23.71
CA SER A 60 -2.27 -4.81 -24.65
C SER A 60 -3.62 -5.40 -24.16
N VAL A 61 -3.84 -5.41 -22.86
CA VAL A 61 -5.07 -5.87 -22.22
C VAL A 61 -5.77 -4.70 -21.56
N GLU A 62 -7.01 -4.45 -21.91
CA GLU A 62 -7.81 -3.41 -21.27
C GLU A 62 -8.40 -3.93 -19.95
N ALA A 63 -8.02 -3.31 -18.84
CA ALA A 63 -8.57 -3.61 -17.52
C ALA A 63 -9.78 -2.70 -17.22
N ARG A 64 -10.88 -3.30 -16.78
CA ARG A 64 -12.09 -2.59 -16.35
C ARG A 64 -12.29 -2.72 -14.85
N VAL A 65 -12.74 -1.63 -14.23
CA VAL A 65 -12.95 -1.53 -12.78
C VAL A 65 -14.41 -1.17 -12.47
N PRO A 66 -15.36 -2.10 -12.62
CA PRO A 66 -16.80 -1.83 -12.67
C PRO A 66 -17.33 -1.08 -11.44
N PHE A 67 -16.67 -1.17 -10.29
CA PHE A 67 -17.06 -0.44 -9.08
C PHE A 67 -16.60 1.03 -9.05
N VAL A 68 -15.74 1.43 -9.98
CA VAL A 68 -15.17 2.79 -10.03
C VAL A 68 -15.53 3.48 -11.35
N ASP A 69 -15.78 2.72 -12.40
CA ASP A 69 -16.15 3.25 -13.73
C ASP A 69 -17.57 3.83 -13.75
N ASP A 70 -18.45 3.37 -12.89
CA ASP A 70 -19.82 3.89 -12.78
C ASP A 70 -19.87 5.05 -11.79
N HIS A 71 -19.95 6.27 -12.31
CA HIS A 71 -20.02 7.49 -11.54
C HIS A 71 -21.22 7.54 -10.57
N ASN A 72 -22.38 7.10 -11.02
CA ASN A 72 -23.59 7.08 -10.18
C ASN A 72 -23.43 6.10 -9.01
N LEU A 73 -22.81 4.95 -9.26
CA LEU A 73 -22.50 3.98 -8.19
C LEU A 73 -21.51 4.57 -7.18
N VAL A 74 -20.47 5.24 -7.66
CA VAL A 74 -19.47 5.87 -6.78
C VAL A 74 -20.10 6.94 -5.90
N GLU A 75 -20.89 7.85 -6.47
CA GLU A 75 -21.59 8.90 -5.72
C GLU A 75 -22.54 8.28 -4.68
N HIS A 76 -23.34 7.31 -5.08
CA HIS A 76 -24.25 6.63 -4.16
C HIS A 76 -23.51 5.95 -3.00
N VAL A 77 -22.39 5.28 -3.29
CA VAL A 77 -21.60 4.60 -2.26
C VAL A 77 -20.87 5.57 -1.32
N ILE A 78 -20.46 6.74 -1.81
CA ILE A 78 -19.85 7.77 -0.96
C ILE A 78 -20.82 8.21 0.13
N ASP A 79 -22.09 8.40 -0.19
CA ASP A 79 -23.14 8.84 0.74
C ASP A 79 -23.57 7.76 1.75
N ILE A 80 -23.23 6.50 1.51
CA ILE A 80 -23.52 5.43 2.47
C ILE A 80 -22.68 5.62 3.74
N PRO A 81 -23.27 5.68 4.93
CA PRO A 81 -22.54 5.82 6.18
C PRO A 81 -21.54 4.70 6.42
N TYR A 82 -20.41 5.04 7.07
CA TYR A 82 -19.30 4.10 7.29
C TYR A 82 -19.69 2.76 7.92
N TYR A 83 -20.69 2.73 8.82
CA TYR A 83 -21.11 1.52 9.51
C TYR A 83 -21.81 0.49 8.62
N TYR A 84 -22.17 0.85 7.38
CA TYR A 84 -22.55 -0.09 6.34
C TYR A 84 -21.33 -0.54 5.50
N LYS A 85 -20.27 0.24 5.48
CA LYS A 85 -19.02 -0.11 4.77
C LYS A 85 -18.14 -1.03 5.62
N MET A 86 -18.07 -0.77 6.93
CA MET A 86 -17.32 -1.54 7.91
C MET A 86 -18.15 -1.74 9.18
N LYS A 87 -18.17 -2.94 9.69
CA LYS A 87 -18.94 -3.27 10.90
C LYS A 87 -18.10 -4.08 11.88
N TRP A 88 -18.05 -3.64 13.13
CA TRP A 88 -17.46 -4.45 14.21
C TRP A 88 -18.26 -5.71 14.43
N LYS A 89 -17.60 -6.84 14.66
CA LYS A 89 -18.28 -8.13 14.93
C LYS A 89 -19.12 -8.06 16.21
N SER A 90 -18.64 -7.31 17.22
CA SER A 90 -19.41 -7.00 18.43
C SER A 90 -18.84 -5.75 19.13
N GLY A 91 -19.54 -5.25 20.16
CA GLY A 91 -19.04 -4.16 21.00
C GLY A 91 -17.73 -4.50 21.71
N LEU A 92 -17.56 -5.75 22.12
CA LEU A 92 -16.34 -6.24 22.74
C LEU A 92 -15.15 -6.20 21.75
N HIS A 93 -15.36 -6.62 20.50
CA HIS A 93 -14.33 -6.56 19.45
C HIS A 93 -13.90 -5.11 19.17
N LYS A 94 -14.84 -4.15 19.21
CA LYS A 94 -14.52 -2.74 19.08
C LYS A 94 -13.60 -2.26 20.22
N LEU A 95 -13.84 -2.70 21.45
CA LEU A 95 -13.00 -2.36 22.60
C LEU A 95 -11.60 -3.02 22.48
N MET A 96 -11.55 -4.27 22.07
CA MET A 96 -10.29 -4.99 21.87
C MET A 96 -9.41 -4.35 20.78
N ALA A 97 -10.00 -3.72 19.79
CA ALA A 97 -9.25 -3.08 18.70
C ALA A 97 -8.30 -1.96 19.18
N ILE A 98 -8.52 -1.41 20.39
CA ILE A 98 -7.62 -0.41 20.99
C ILE A 98 -6.21 -1.00 21.25
N PHE A 99 -6.12 -2.30 21.47
CA PHE A 99 -4.88 -3.00 21.79
C PHE A 99 -4.26 -3.75 20.61
N HIS A 100 -4.84 -3.63 19.42
CA HIS A 100 -4.40 -4.34 18.22
C HIS A 100 -3.99 -3.35 17.14
N SER A 101 -3.09 -3.79 16.26
CA SER A 101 -2.78 -3.03 15.05
C SER A 101 -4.00 -2.91 14.14
N SER A 102 -4.03 -1.90 13.27
CA SER A 102 -5.11 -1.73 12.30
C SER A 102 -5.28 -2.94 11.37
N PHE A 103 -4.17 -3.63 11.07
CA PHE A 103 -4.17 -4.85 10.27
C PHE A 103 -4.88 -5.99 11.00
N GLU A 104 -4.49 -6.28 12.24
CA GLU A 104 -5.12 -7.34 13.06
C GLU A 104 -6.59 -7.04 13.33
N ALA A 105 -6.93 -5.77 13.62
CA ALA A 105 -8.31 -5.35 13.81
C ALA A 105 -9.15 -5.62 12.55
N SER A 106 -8.65 -5.29 11.38
CA SER A 106 -9.32 -5.51 10.09
C SER A 106 -9.42 -6.99 9.70
N GLU A 107 -8.53 -7.84 10.18
CA GLU A 107 -8.57 -9.28 9.89
C GLU A 107 -9.51 -10.06 10.84
N TRP A 108 -9.54 -9.68 12.11
CA TRP A 108 -10.15 -10.49 13.16
C TRP A 108 -11.32 -9.85 13.88
N LEU A 109 -11.34 -8.53 14.05
CA LEU A 109 -12.26 -7.83 14.92
C LEU A 109 -13.41 -7.14 14.18
N ASP A 110 -13.22 -6.78 12.91
CA ASP A 110 -14.24 -6.16 12.09
C ASP A 110 -14.71 -7.03 10.91
N THR A 111 -15.68 -6.52 10.19
CA THR A 111 -16.12 -7.05 8.90
C THR A 111 -16.03 -5.93 7.89
N ASN A 112 -14.93 -5.90 7.18
CA ASN A 112 -14.75 -4.96 6.07
C ASN A 112 -15.67 -5.32 4.89
N LYS A 113 -16.01 -4.31 4.06
CA LYS A 113 -16.93 -4.46 2.92
C LYS A 113 -18.28 -5.07 3.34
N TYR A 114 -18.80 -4.69 4.51
CA TYR A 114 -19.98 -5.32 5.13
C TYR A 114 -21.19 -5.37 4.19
N LEU A 115 -21.55 -4.25 3.58
CA LEU A 115 -22.69 -4.19 2.66
C LEU A 115 -22.51 -5.14 1.47
N LEU A 116 -21.32 -5.12 0.85
CA LEU A 116 -20.99 -5.99 -0.29
C LEU A 116 -21.05 -7.46 0.10
N ARG A 117 -20.56 -7.83 1.28
CA ARG A 117 -20.66 -9.21 1.80
C ARG A 117 -22.10 -9.62 2.07
N LYS A 118 -22.90 -8.72 2.62
CA LYS A 118 -24.32 -8.95 2.87
C LYS A 118 -25.09 -9.18 1.56
N MET A 119 -24.83 -8.39 0.54
CA MET A 119 -25.41 -8.60 -0.80
C MET A 119 -24.90 -9.90 -1.40
N GLY A 120 -23.60 -10.14 -1.34
CA GLY A 120 -23.00 -11.38 -1.84
C GLY A 120 -23.55 -12.64 -1.21
N SER A 121 -23.92 -12.60 0.07
CA SER A 121 -24.52 -13.76 0.75
C SER A 121 -25.91 -14.16 0.22
N THR A 122 -26.59 -13.26 -0.49
CA THR A 122 -27.88 -13.55 -1.15
C THR A 122 -27.75 -13.90 -2.62
N LEU A 123 -26.63 -13.54 -3.25
CA LEU A 123 -26.43 -13.68 -4.71
C LEU A 123 -25.43 -14.78 -5.07
N LEU A 124 -24.55 -15.15 -4.13
CA LEU A 124 -23.44 -16.07 -4.38
C LEU A 124 -23.55 -17.34 -3.51
N PRO A 125 -23.00 -18.45 -3.96
CA PRO A 125 -22.86 -19.65 -3.12
C PRO A 125 -22.13 -19.33 -1.81
N SER A 126 -22.50 -20.03 -0.73
CA SER A 126 -21.99 -19.80 0.62
C SER A 126 -20.45 -19.91 0.71
N GLU A 127 -19.87 -20.82 -0.06
CA GLU A 127 -18.42 -21.06 -0.15
C GLU A 127 -17.68 -19.84 -0.69
N ILE A 128 -18.30 -19.06 -1.57
CA ILE A 128 -17.74 -17.84 -2.13
C ILE A 128 -18.02 -16.64 -1.21
N ALA A 129 -19.27 -16.49 -0.78
CA ALA A 129 -19.68 -15.37 0.06
C ALA A 129 -18.97 -15.35 1.43
N GLY A 130 -18.75 -16.53 2.02
CA GLY A 130 -18.06 -16.73 3.29
C GLY A 130 -16.52 -16.73 3.20
N ARG A 131 -15.94 -16.71 2.00
CA ARG A 131 -14.50 -16.82 1.82
C ARG A 131 -13.75 -15.68 2.51
N ARG A 132 -12.66 -16.03 3.21
CA ARG A 132 -11.73 -15.05 3.76
C ARG A 132 -11.14 -14.19 2.63
N LYS A 133 -11.07 -12.89 2.86
CA LYS A 133 -10.38 -11.98 1.95
C LYS A 133 -8.90 -12.38 1.88
N LEU A 134 -8.43 -12.69 0.69
CA LEU A 134 -7.01 -12.79 0.39
C LEU A 134 -6.63 -11.55 -0.42
N GLY A 135 -5.57 -10.85 0.00
CA GLY A 135 -4.96 -9.79 -0.81
C GLY A 135 -4.22 -10.38 -2.01
N PHE A 136 -3.45 -9.57 -2.70
CA PHE A 136 -2.46 -10.02 -3.69
C PHE A 136 -1.11 -10.13 -2.97
N PRO A 137 -0.78 -11.27 -2.34
CA PRO A 137 0.51 -11.43 -1.69
C PRO A 137 1.57 -11.57 -2.79
N THR A 138 2.34 -10.52 -3.00
CA THR A 138 3.53 -10.61 -3.84
C THR A 138 4.61 -11.28 -3.01
N PRO A 139 5.15 -12.43 -3.42
CA PRO A 139 6.12 -13.19 -2.65
C PRO A 139 7.54 -12.60 -2.79
N LEU A 140 7.71 -11.32 -2.43
CA LEU A 140 8.96 -10.57 -2.61
C LEU A 140 10.14 -11.20 -1.86
N ASP A 141 9.90 -11.74 -0.67
CA ASP A 141 10.93 -12.41 0.12
C ASP A 141 11.43 -13.67 -0.60
N SER A 142 10.52 -14.48 -1.15
CA SER A 142 10.88 -15.67 -1.94
C SER A 142 11.63 -15.28 -3.23
N TRP A 143 11.13 -14.32 -3.98
CA TRP A 143 11.78 -13.89 -5.22
C TRP A 143 13.19 -13.37 -4.99
N LEU A 144 13.39 -12.59 -3.93
CA LEU A 144 14.71 -12.06 -3.59
C LEU A 144 15.63 -13.13 -3.00
N SER A 145 15.10 -14.16 -2.35
CA SER A 145 15.91 -15.29 -1.90
C SER A 145 16.33 -16.22 -3.04
N ASP A 146 15.44 -16.44 -4.01
CA ASP A 146 15.58 -17.53 -5.01
C ASP A 146 16.20 -17.10 -6.35
N GLY A 147 16.54 -15.84 -6.57
CA GLY A 147 17.14 -15.46 -7.85
C GLY A 147 17.29 -13.98 -8.12
N MET A 148 16.43 -13.14 -7.54
CA MET A 148 16.50 -11.69 -7.76
C MET A 148 17.54 -10.99 -6.89
N LEU A 149 18.17 -11.69 -5.95
CA LEU A 149 19.16 -11.08 -5.05
C LEU A 149 20.39 -10.57 -5.81
N GLY A 150 20.84 -11.32 -6.83
CA GLY A 150 21.93 -10.88 -7.72
C GLY A 150 21.56 -9.58 -8.43
N HIS A 151 20.37 -9.55 -9.02
CA HIS A 151 19.86 -8.36 -9.70
C HIS A 151 19.66 -7.15 -8.76
N ALA A 152 19.20 -7.38 -7.54
CA ALA A 152 19.13 -6.32 -6.53
C ALA A 152 20.52 -5.75 -6.19
N LYS A 153 21.55 -6.60 -6.12
CA LYS A 153 22.94 -6.14 -5.92
C LYS A 153 23.44 -5.32 -7.10
N GLU A 154 23.20 -5.76 -8.33
CA GLU A 154 23.56 -5.03 -9.55
C GLU A 154 22.90 -3.65 -9.63
N ILE A 155 21.64 -3.51 -9.19
CA ILE A 155 20.94 -2.22 -9.20
C ILE A 155 21.42 -1.31 -8.08
N LEU A 156 21.53 -1.82 -6.87
CA LEU A 156 21.71 -1.00 -5.67
C LEU A 156 23.15 -0.72 -5.29
N LEU A 157 24.11 -1.52 -5.79
CA LEU A 157 25.53 -1.42 -5.42
C LEU A 157 26.43 -1.01 -6.59
N ASP A 158 25.87 -0.72 -7.76
CA ASP A 158 26.67 -0.23 -8.87
C ASP A 158 27.16 1.23 -8.63
N ASP A 159 28.10 1.65 -9.46
CA ASP A 159 28.72 2.96 -9.33
C ASP A 159 27.73 4.11 -9.50
N MET A 160 26.67 3.91 -10.30
CA MET A 160 25.63 4.92 -10.54
C MET A 160 24.77 5.13 -9.29
N ALA A 161 24.31 4.06 -8.66
CA ALA A 161 23.53 4.12 -7.42
C ALA A 161 24.37 4.67 -6.25
N VAL A 162 25.64 4.25 -6.18
CA VAL A 162 26.57 4.71 -5.14
C VAL A 162 26.90 6.19 -5.31
N SER A 163 27.20 6.66 -6.52
CA SER A 163 27.56 8.05 -6.79
C SER A 163 26.39 9.02 -6.54
N ARG A 164 25.16 8.54 -6.65
CA ARG A 164 23.95 9.32 -6.32
C ARG A 164 23.90 9.71 -4.83
N GLY A 165 24.49 8.91 -3.94
CA GLY A 165 24.58 9.20 -2.52
C GLY A 165 23.27 9.10 -1.73
N LEU A 166 22.18 8.61 -2.36
CA LEU A 166 20.88 8.46 -1.71
C LEU A 166 20.89 7.38 -0.64
N PHE A 167 21.56 6.28 -0.91
CA PHE A 167 21.58 5.10 -0.06
C PHE A 167 22.92 4.92 0.66
N ASP A 168 22.86 4.38 1.87
CA ASP A 168 24.04 3.95 2.62
C ASP A 168 24.51 2.60 2.06
N ARG A 169 25.56 2.63 1.24
CA ARG A 169 26.12 1.43 0.60
C ARG A 169 26.41 0.31 1.59
N ASN A 170 27.05 0.64 2.71
CA ASN A 170 27.48 -0.38 3.68
C ASN A 170 26.27 -1.08 4.32
N LYS A 171 25.21 -0.32 4.63
CA LYS A 171 23.97 -0.89 5.16
C LYS A 171 23.27 -1.75 4.12
N ILE A 172 23.20 -1.31 2.87
CA ILE A 172 22.57 -2.09 1.80
C ILE A 172 23.35 -3.38 1.56
N GLU A 173 24.66 -3.31 1.43
CA GLU A 173 25.52 -4.48 1.23
C GLU A 173 25.38 -5.49 2.38
N ARG A 174 25.36 -4.99 3.63
CA ARG A 174 25.11 -5.84 4.79
C ARG A 174 23.77 -6.56 4.72
N TYR A 175 22.68 -5.86 4.39
CA TYR A 175 21.36 -6.47 4.31
C TYR A 175 21.20 -7.43 3.13
N LEU A 176 21.81 -7.13 1.98
CA LEU A 176 21.79 -8.02 0.82
C LEU A 176 22.63 -9.29 1.04
N ASN A 177 23.65 -9.23 1.89
CA ASN A 177 24.47 -10.40 2.25
C ASN A 177 23.91 -11.17 3.46
N ASN A 178 23.14 -10.52 4.32
CA ASN A 178 22.57 -11.11 5.53
C ASN A 178 21.07 -10.78 5.63
N PRO A 179 20.21 -11.38 4.82
CA PRO A 179 18.76 -11.13 4.81
C PRO A 179 18.08 -11.28 6.16
N GLN A 180 18.63 -12.16 7.02
CA GLN A 180 18.14 -12.44 8.38
C GLN A 180 18.30 -11.27 9.34
N ASP A 181 19.09 -10.26 9.04
CA ASP A 181 19.27 -9.06 9.86
C ASP A 181 18.02 -8.14 9.83
N LEU A 182 17.11 -8.39 8.89
CA LEU A 182 15.80 -7.73 8.84
C LEU A 182 14.70 -8.70 9.29
N PRO A 183 13.64 -8.19 9.95
CA PRO A 183 12.45 -9.00 10.21
C PRO A 183 11.93 -9.64 8.91
N TYR A 184 11.55 -10.91 8.98
CA TYR A 184 11.16 -11.75 7.84
C TYR A 184 10.19 -11.06 6.87
N ASP A 185 9.19 -10.34 7.40
CA ASP A 185 8.18 -9.68 6.57
C ASP A 185 8.62 -8.35 5.94
N PHE A 186 9.86 -7.91 6.15
CA PHE A 186 10.33 -6.59 5.73
C PHE A 186 11.48 -6.60 4.74
N PHE A 187 12.22 -7.69 4.63
CA PHE A 187 13.39 -7.75 3.75
C PHE A 187 13.00 -7.50 2.30
N GLY A 188 12.16 -8.35 1.73
CA GLY A 188 11.76 -8.27 0.33
C GLY A 188 11.10 -6.95 -0.01
N LYS A 189 10.20 -6.46 0.82
CA LYS A 189 9.50 -5.18 0.62
C LYS A 189 10.46 -3.99 0.61
N LYS A 190 11.42 -3.96 1.54
CA LYS A 190 12.41 -2.86 1.61
C LYS A 190 13.34 -2.86 0.42
N ILE A 191 13.93 -4.00 0.08
CA ILE A 191 14.83 -4.10 -1.07
C ILE A 191 14.09 -3.76 -2.36
N TRP A 192 12.90 -4.29 -2.55
CA TRP A 192 12.04 -3.95 -3.70
C TRP A 192 11.76 -2.44 -3.80
N MET A 193 11.46 -1.79 -2.68
CA MET A 193 11.24 -0.33 -2.64
C MET A 193 12.48 0.44 -3.07
N LEU A 194 13.67 0.06 -2.55
CA LEU A 194 14.93 0.71 -2.91
C LEU A 194 15.27 0.51 -4.39
N MET A 195 15.08 -0.70 -4.92
CA MET A 195 15.25 -0.97 -6.35
C MET A 195 14.33 -0.09 -7.21
N ASN A 196 13.06 0.03 -6.86
CA ASN A 196 12.12 0.89 -7.61
C ASN A 196 12.52 2.35 -7.58
N ILE A 197 13.00 2.87 -6.44
CA ILE A 197 13.50 4.24 -6.33
C ILE A 197 14.71 4.43 -7.27
N GLU A 198 15.69 3.54 -7.23
CA GLU A 198 16.88 3.64 -8.08
C GLU A 198 16.53 3.52 -9.58
N LEU A 199 15.69 2.56 -9.95
CA LEU A 199 15.23 2.39 -11.32
C LEU A 199 14.46 3.63 -11.82
N TRP A 200 13.64 4.22 -10.98
CA TRP A 200 12.95 5.46 -11.32
C TRP A 200 13.93 6.62 -11.59
N PHE A 201 14.98 6.76 -10.79
CA PHE A 201 16.01 7.77 -11.04
C PHE A 201 16.74 7.53 -12.36
N ARG A 202 17.01 6.26 -12.72
CA ARG A 202 17.65 5.90 -13.98
C ARG A 202 16.77 6.24 -15.17
N ASP A 203 15.49 5.91 -15.09
CA ASP A 203 14.53 6.10 -16.17
C ASP A 203 14.15 7.58 -16.35
N SER A 204 13.90 8.30 -15.26
CA SER A 204 13.49 9.71 -15.30
C SER A 204 14.63 10.68 -15.63
N GLY A 205 15.89 10.25 -15.51
CA GLY A 205 17.05 11.13 -15.61
C GLY A 205 17.13 12.19 -14.49
N ALA A 206 16.36 12.03 -13.42
CA ALA A 206 16.38 12.95 -12.29
C ALA A 206 17.69 12.82 -11.49
N TYR A 207 18.19 13.95 -11.03
CA TYR A 207 19.35 14.05 -10.16
C TYR A 207 18.93 14.62 -8.81
N ILE A 208 19.62 14.19 -7.75
CA ILE A 208 19.46 14.73 -6.39
C ILE A 208 20.47 15.86 -6.19
#